data_f52bcc8e229423c88272cc48a14b3075
#
_entry.id   f52bcc8e229423c88272cc48a14b3075
#
_cell.length_a   1.000
_cell.length_b   1.000
_cell.length_c   1.000
_cell.angle_alpha   90.00
_cell.angle_beta   90.00
_cell.angle_gamma   90.00
#
_symmetry.space_group_name_H-M   'P 1'
#
loop_
_entity.id
_entity.type
_entity.pdbx_description
1 polymer ?
#
loop_
_entity_poly.entity_id
_entity_poly.type
_entity_poly.pdbx_seq_one_letter_code
_entity_poly.pdbx_strand_id
1 'polypeptide(L)'
;MDSSITKTQKRNLTDMQEKFLDALFTEAQGNPREAARIAGYSEHSYPKVVRNLKKEITELAETHLSTHSAKAATRLTSLLDEDGTTPQASIRLAAANSILDRVGIVKKDQLDVNMKALHGIFILPAKDGTDKDKKES
;
A
#
# COMPACT_ATOMS: atom_id res chain seq x y z
N MET A 1 10.23 33.19 -13.79
CA MET A 1 9.37 32.12 -13.25
C MET A 1 9.82 30.80 -13.86
N ASP A 2 10.74 30.16 -13.18
CA ASP A 2 11.32 28.91 -13.68
C ASP A 2 10.46 27.76 -13.25
N SER A 3 9.68 27.26 -14.19
CA SER A 3 9.00 25.98 -14.08
C SER A 3 10.03 24.86 -14.31
N SER A 4 10.89 24.61 -13.34
CA SER A 4 11.66 23.37 -13.32
C SER A 4 10.74 22.23 -12.91
N ILE A 5 9.85 21.89 -13.83
CA ILE A 5 9.25 20.55 -13.83
C ILE A 5 10.43 19.62 -14.06
N THR A 6 10.84 18.94 -13.00
CA THR A 6 11.79 17.83 -13.04
C THR A 6 11.32 16.87 -14.13
N LYS A 7 11.89 17.02 -15.32
CA LYS A 7 11.88 15.96 -16.34
C LYS A 7 12.53 14.75 -15.69
N THR A 8 11.74 13.86 -15.14
CA THR A 8 12.17 12.50 -14.85
C THR A 8 12.81 12.02 -16.13
N GLN A 9 14.11 11.81 -16.13
CA GLN A 9 14.83 11.31 -17.30
C GLN A 9 14.23 9.95 -17.63
N LYS A 10 13.35 9.94 -18.62
CA LYS A 10 12.76 8.73 -19.15
C LYS A 10 13.93 7.91 -19.71
N ARG A 11 14.26 6.84 -19.04
CA ARG A 11 15.30 5.92 -19.48
C ARG A 11 14.93 5.48 -20.89
N ASN A 12 15.88 5.54 -21.83
CA ASN A 12 15.65 4.99 -23.17
C ASN A 12 15.55 3.47 -23.02
N LEU A 13 14.34 2.98 -23.10
CA LEU A 13 14.04 1.55 -23.08
C LEU A 13 14.35 0.96 -24.46
N THR A 14 14.76 -0.28 -24.49
CA THR A 14 14.86 -1.03 -25.75
C THR A 14 13.48 -1.51 -26.20
N ASP A 15 13.31 -1.75 -27.49
CA ASP A 15 12.05 -2.25 -28.06
C ASP A 15 11.54 -3.50 -27.32
N MET A 16 12.45 -4.40 -26.94
CA MET A 16 12.10 -5.60 -26.17
C MET A 16 11.61 -5.28 -24.75
N GLN A 17 12.18 -4.25 -24.13
CA GLN A 17 11.76 -3.82 -22.78
C GLN A 17 10.40 -3.14 -22.83
N GLU A 18 10.13 -2.33 -23.85
CA GLU A 18 8.82 -1.72 -24.04
C GLU A 18 7.74 -2.78 -24.29
N LYS A 19 8.03 -3.76 -25.16
CA LYS A 19 7.13 -4.90 -25.40
C LYS A 19 6.88 -5.71 -24.14
N PHE A 20 7.89 -5.91 -23.32
CA PHE A 20 7.75 -6.61 -22.04
C PHE A 20 6.81 -5.87 -21.10
N LEU A 21 6.98 -4.55 -20.94
CA LEU A 21 6.14 -3.73 -20.08
C LEU A 21 4.70 -3.68 -20.59
N ASP A 22 4.50 -3.53 -21.88
CA ASP A 22 3.17 -3.52 -22.48
C ASP A 22 2.47 -4.87 -22.28
N ALA A 23 3.13 -5.97 -22.64
CA ALA A 23 2.60 -7.31 -22.45
C ALA A 23 2.29 -7.64 -20.99
N LEU A 24 3.07 -7.14 -20.05
CA LEU A 24 2.89 -7.40 -18.62
C LEU A 24 1.54 -6.87 -18.11
N PHE A 25 1.13 -5.68 -18.57
CA PHE A 25 -0.12 -5.05 -18.13
C PHE A 25 -1.32 -5.34 -19.03
N THR A 26 -1.11 -5.97 -20.18
CA THR A 26 -2.17 -6.33 -21.13
C THR A 26 -2.36 -7.85 -21.24
N GLU A 27 -1.68 -8.50 -22.16
CA GLU A 27 -1.90 -9.90 -22.51
C GLU A 27 -1.49 -10.88 -21.42
N ALA A 28 -0.37 -10.62 -20.73
CA ALA A 28 0.15 -11.49 -19.68
C ALA A 28 -0.55 -11.30 -18.31
N GLN A 29 -1.42 -10.29 -18.16
CA GLN A 29 -2.20 -10.05 -16.95
C GLN A 29 -1.37 -10.08 -15.64
N GLY A 30 -0.18 -9.51 -15.68
CA GLY A 30 0.73 -9.47 -14.53
C GLY A 30 1.67 -10.67 -14.40
N ASN A 31 1.63 -11.64 -15.31
CA ASN A 31 2.55 -12.77 -15.30
C ASN A 31 3.87 -12.42 -16.00
N PRO A 32 4.99 -12.26 -15.28
CA PRO A 32 6.25 -11.80 -15.87
C PRO A 32 6.90 -12.84 -16.78
N ARG A 33 6.65 -14.12 -16.55
CA ARG A 33 7.17 -15.20 -17.41
C ARG A 33 6.53 -15.16 -18.79
N GLU A 34 5.22 -14.98 -18.82
CA GLU A 34 4.46 -14.88 -20.07
C GLU A 34 4.78 -13.57 -20.81
N ALA A 35 4.89 -12.45 -20.08
CA ALA A 35 5.30 -11.18 -20.67
C ALA A 35 6.70 -11.27 -21.32
N ALA A 36 7.63 -11.96 -20.69
CA ALA A 36 8.97 -12.18 -21.25
C ALA A 36 8.92 -13.01 -22.52
N ARG A 37 8.07 -14.05 -22.57
CA ARG A 37 7.86 -14.88 -23.74
C ARG A 37 7.30 -14.07 -24.92
N ILE A 38 6.28 -13.25 -24.67
CA ILE A 38 5.66 -12.37 -25.67
C ILE A 38 6.65 -11.33 -26.19
N ALA A 39 7.48 -10.77 -25.31
CA ALA A 39 8.51 -9.79 -25.69
C ALA A 39 9.72 -10.40 -26.41
N GLY A 40 9.82 -11.73 -26.50
CA GLY A 40 10.92 -12.42 -27.15
C GLY A 40 12.14 -12.69 -26.26
N TYR A 41 11.99 -12.59 -24.95
CA TYR A 41 13.02 -13.00 -23.98
C TYR A 41 12.99 -14.52 -23.77
N SER A 42 14.15 -15.10 -23.39
CA SER A 42 14.19 -16.47 -22.92
C SER A 42 13.41 -16.62 -21.61
N GLU A 43 12.71 -17.74 -21.44
CA GLU A 43 11.92 -18.04 -20.23
C GLU A 43 12.69 -17.95 -18.93
N HIS A 44 14.01 -18.18 -18.96
CA HIS A 44 14.86 -18.12 -17.77
C HIS A 44 15.37 -16.72 -17.47
N SER A 45 15.23 -15.77 -18.39
CA SER A 45 15.77 -14.42 -18.25
C SER A 45 14.80 -13.43 -17.59
N TYR A 46 13.50 -13.79 -17.43
CA TYR A 46 12.50 -12.87 -16.88
C TYR A 46 12.85 -12.30 -15.50
N PRO A 47 13.47 -13.04 -14.56
CA PRO A 47 13.80 -12.45 -13.25
C PRO A 47 14.81 -11.31 -13.35
N LYS A 48 15.75 -11.40 -14.30
CA LYS A 48 16.72 -10.34 -14.59
C LYS A 48 16.04 -9.13 -15.23
N VAL A 49 15.11 -9.37 -16.16
CA VAL A 49 14.34 -8.32 -16.83
C VAL A 49 13.48 -7.57 -15.82
N VAL A 50 12.74 -8.27 -14.96
CA VAL A 50 11.92 -7.68 -13.88
C VAL A 50 12.78 -6.84 -12.93
N ARG A 51 13.94 -7.34 -12.54
CA ARG A 51 14.86 -6.61 -11.66
C ARG A 51 15.36 -5.31 -12.30
N ASN A 52 15.69 -5.36 -13.58
CA ASN A 52 16.17 -4.21 -14.32
C ASN A 52 15.08 -3.16 -14.56
N LEU A 53 13.84 -3.59 -14.75
CA LEU A 53 12.69 -2.73 -15.03
C LEU A 53 11.80 -2.47 -13.82
N LYS A 54 12.27 -2.77 -12.61
CA LYS A 54 11.48 -2.65 -11.38
C LYS A 54 10.86 -1.27 -11.22
N LYS A 55 11.61 -0.20 -11.52
CA LYS A 55 11.14 1.17 -11.41
C LYS A 55 10.01 1.46 -12.39
N GLU A 56 10.21 1.11 -13.63
CA GLU A 56 9.26 1.29 -14.73
C GLU A 56 7.96 0.48 -14.48
N ILE A 57 8.10 -0.75 -13.99
CA ILE A 57 6.95 -1.60 -13.61
C ILE A 57 6.15 -0.94 -12.49
N THR A 58 6.81 -0.39 -11.46
CA THR A 58 6.13 0.28 -10.35
C THR A 58 5.38 1.54 -10.81
N GLU A 59 6.02 2.39 -11.61
CA GLU A 59 5.40 3.61 -12.16
C GLU A 59 4.18 3.29 -13.04
N LEU A 60 4.27 2.26 -13.86
CA LEU A 60 3.14 1.80 -14.69
C LEU A 60 2.02 1.20 -13.84
N ALA A 61 2.35 0.43 -12.80
CA ALA A 61 1.36 -0.13 -11.89
C ALA A 61 0.61 0.97 -11.13
N GLU A 62 1.30 1.99 -10.64
CA GLU A 62 0.68 3.16 -9.99
C GLU A 62 -0.25 3.91 -10.95
N THR A 63 0.18 4.11 -12.19
CA THR A 63 -0.62 4.75 -13.22
C THR A 63 -1.87 3.90 -13.55
N HIS A 64 -1.71 2.60 -13.67
CA HIS A 64 -2.81 1.67 -13.93
C HIS A 64 -3.83 1.67 -12.79
N LEU A 65 -3.37 1.61 -11.54
CA LEU A 65 -4.23 1.69 -10.37
C LEU A 65 -4.96 3.03 -10.29
N SER A 66 -4.27 4.14 -10.54
CA SER A 66 -4.87 5.48 -10.55
C SER A 66 -5.96 5.60 -11.62
N THR A 67 -5.73 5.09 -12.82
CA THR A 67 -6.70 5.09 -13.92
C THR A 67 -7.95 4.30 -13.57
N HIS A 68 -7.79 3.17 -12.89
CA HIS A 68 -8.92 2.31 -12.50
C HIS A 68 -9.54 2.65 -11.15
N SER A 69 -8.97 3.57 -10.38
CA SER A 69 -9.47 3.96 -9.07
C SER A 69 -10.88 4.55 -9.12
N ALA A 70 -11.19 5.36 -10.11
CA ALA A 70 -12.52 5.93 -10.31
C ALA A 70 -13.57 4.84 -10.56
N LYS A 71 -13.24 3.85 -11.39
CA LYS A 71 -14.11 2.70 -11.65
C LYS A 71 -14.34 1.85 -10.40
N ALA A 72 -13.26 1.62 -9.63
CA ALA A 72 -13.35 0.89 -8.38
C ALA A 72 -14.21 1.64 -7.35
N ALA A 73 -14.03 2.96 -7.22
CA ALA A 73 -14.84 3.81 -6.35
C ALA A 73 -16.32 3.76 -6.71
N THR A 74 -16.64 3.88 -8.00
CA THR A 74 -18.03 3.77 -8.48
C THR A 74 -18.64 2.40 -8.17
N ARG A 75 -17.88 1.32 -8.33
CA ARG A 75 -18.34 -0.02 -7.98
C ARG A 75 -18.55 -0.20 -6.48
N LEU A 76 -17.66 0.34 -5.66
CA LEU A 76 -17.81 0.30 -4.21
C LEU A 76 -19.04 1.08 -3.74
N THR A 77 -19.29 2.28 -4.30
CA THR A 77 -20.49 3.06 -3.97
C THR A 77 -21.76 2.39 -4.43
N SER A 78 -21.78 1.76 -5.60
CA SER A 78 -22.95 1.03 -6.08
C SER A 78 -23.33 -0.17 -5.19
N LEU A 79 -22.39 -0.72 -4.43
CA LEU A 79 -22.69 -1.77 -3.44
C LEU A 79 -23.48 -1.26 -2.22
N LEU A 80 -23.58 0.06 -2.03
CA LEU A 80 -24.33 0.68 -0.94
C LEU A 80 -25.79 0.91 -1.33
N ASP A 81 -26.13 0.90 -2.62
CA ASP A 81 -27.48 1.15 -3.12
C ASP A 81 -28.39 -0.05 -2.85
N GLU A 82 -29.66 0.22 -2.52
CA GLU A 82 -30.65 -0.78 -2.10
C GLU A 82 -31.56 -1.29 -3.22
N ASP A 83 -31.05 -1.44 -4.42
CA ASP A 83 -31.85 -2.07 -5.45
C ASP A 83 -31.71 -3.60 -5.36
N GLY A 84 -32.78 -4.32 -5.32
CA GLY A 84 -32.97 -5.74 -5.00
C GLY A 84 -32.00 -6.80 -5.55
N THR A 85 -30.92 -6.37 -6.19
CA THR A 85 -29.77 -7.19 -6.62
C THR A 85 -28.56 -7.10 -5.68
N THR A 86 -28.74 -6.42 -4.55
CA THR A 86 -27.65 -6.06 -3.66
C THR A 86 -27.15 -7.23 -2.82
N PRO A 87 -25.84 -7.30 -2.61
CA PRO A 87 -25.21 -8.26 -1.73
C PRO A 87 -25.67 -8.11 -0.27
N GLN A 88 -25.45 -9.14 0.51
CA GLN A 88 -25.80 -9.21 1.93
C GLN A 88 -25.29 -7.98 2.72
N ALA A 89 -25.99 -7.63 3.79
CA ALA A 89 -25.67 -6.47 4.63
C ALA A 89 -24.21 -6.41 5.10
N SER A 90 -23.61 -7.57 5.34
CA SER A 90 -22.17 -7.69 5.70
C SER A 90 -21.23 -7.21 4.59
N ILE A 91 -21.56 -7.49 3.33
CA ILE A 91 -20.76 -7.05 2.18
C ILE A 91 -20.91 -5.54 1.99
N ARG A 92 -22.10 -4.99 2.16
CA ARG A 92 -22.35 -3.53 2.12
C ARG A 92 -21.57 -2.82 3.22
N LEU A 93 -21.57 -3.36 4.44
CA LEU A 93 -20.79 -2.80 5.54
C LEU A 93 -19.29 -2.84 5.26
N ALA A 94 -18.79 -3.95 4.73
CA ALA A 94 -17.38 -4.08 4.34
C ALA A 94 -17.00 -3.08 3.23
N ALA A 95 -17.87 -2.86 2.23
CA ALA A 95 -17.68 -1.86 1.19
C ALA A 95 -17.65 -0.43 1.77
N ALA A 96 -18.58 -0.10 2.67
CA ALA A 96 -18.62 1.20 3.35
C ALA A 96 -17.34 1.46 4.16
N ASN A 97 -16.90 0.50 4.94
CA ASN A 97 -15.65 0.60 5.70
C ASN A 97 -14.44 0.78 4.77
N SER A 98 -14.39 0.03 3.67
CA SER A 98 -13.32 0.16 2.68
C SER A 98 -13.26 1.55 2.03
N ILE A 99 -14.39 2.19 1.80
CA ILE A 99 -14.48 3.55 1.28
C ILE A 99 -13.98 4.56 2.33
N LEU A 100 -14.46 4.44 3.57
CA LEU A 100 -14.06 5.31 4.66
C LEU A 100 -12.56 5.25 4.95
N ASP A 101 -11.97 4.06 4.91
CA ASP A 101 -10.53 3.86 5.08
C ASP A 101 -9.73 4.56 3.98
N ARG A 102 -10.17 4.50 2.74
CA ARG A 102 -9.49 5.14 1.60
C ARG A 102 -9.60 6.66 1.62
N VAL A 103 -10.69 7.20 2.14
CA VAL A 103 -10.89 8.66 2.30
C VAL A 103 -10.13 9.19 3.52
N GLY A 104 -9.56 8.31 4.35
CA GLY A 104 -8.82 8.70 5.55
C GLY A 104 -9.72 9.05 6.75
N ILE A 105 -11.01 8.74 6.67
CA ILE A 105 -11.92 8.78 7.82
C ILE A 105 -11.75 7.47 8.60
N VAL A 106 -10.53 7.20 8.98
CA VAL A 106 -10.23 6.09 9.87
C VAL A 106 -10.64 6.51 11.27
N LYS A 107 -11.31 5.63 11.98
CA LYS A 107 -11.44 5.72 13.42
C LYS A 107 -10.01 5.87 13.97
N LYS A 108 -9.66 7.09 14.36
CA LYS A 108 -8.38 7.31 15.05
C LYS A 108 -8.43 6.48 16.30
N ASP A 109 -7.75 5.36 16.29
CA ASP A 109 -7.49 4.64 17.52
C ASP A 109 -6.77 5.60 18.45
N GLN A 110 -7.35 5.87 19.61
CA GLN A 110 -6.85 6.81 20.62
C GLN A 110 -5.54 6.32 21.26
N LEU A 111 -4.86 5.38 20.63
CA LEU A 111 -3.57 4.84 21.07
C LEU A 111 -2.43 5.88 21.00
N ASP A 112 -2.55 6.88 20.11
CA ASP A 112 -1.49 7.90 19.97
C ASP A 112 -1.45 8.91 21.14
N VAL A 113 -2.54 9.07 21.88
CA VAL A 113 -2.60 10.03 22.99
C VAL A 113 -1.91 9.49 24.23
N ASN A 114 -1.83 8.17 24.39
CA ASN A 114 -1.26 7.55 25.58
C ASN A 114 0.26 7.40 25.55
N MET A 115 0.89 7.41 24.38
CA MET A 115 2.36 7.29 24.32
C MET A 115 3.09 8.53 24.83
N LYS A 116 2.51 9.72 24.69
CA LYS A 116 3.10 10.95 25.28
C LYS A 116 2.87 11.06 26.78
N ALA A 117 1.81 10.46 27.29
CA ALA A 117 1.54 10.43 28.74
C ALA A 117 2.39 9.38 29.47
N LEU A 118 2.79 8.32 28.81
CA LEU A 118 3.63 7.27 29.39
C LEU A 118 5.08 7.71 29.65
N HIS A 119 5.57 8.78 29.01
CA HIS A 119 6.90 9.32 29.28
C HIS A 119 7.00 10.09 30.62
N GLY A 120 5.89 10.37 31.25
CA GLY A 120 5.85 11.08 32.54
C GLY A 120 5.53 10.22 33.76
N ILE A 121 5.24 8.94 33.61
CA ILE A 121 4.67 8.09 34.65
C ILE A 121 5.64 7.03 35.20
N PHE A 122 6.86 6.97 34.70
CA PHE A 122 7.88 6.14 35.35
C PHE A 122 8.56 6.89 36.52
N ILE A 123 7.76 7.34 37.45
CA ILE A 123 8.25 7.61 38.81
C ILE A 123 8.22 6.25 39.49
N LEU A 124 9.36 5.61 39.57
CA LEU A 124 9.52 4.44 40.42
C LEU A 124 9.15 4.88 41.85
N PRO A 125 8.24 4.18 42.54
CA PRO A 125 7.98 4.45 43.93
C PRO A 125 9.30 4.35 44.67
N ALA A 126 9.58 5.36 45.48
CA ALA A 126 10.74 5.35 46.36
C ALA A 126 10.73 4.04 47.13
N LYS A 127 11.81 3.30 47.04
CA LYS A 127 12.00 2.11 47.86
C LYS A 127 12.10 2.60 49.30
N ASP A 128 11.03 2.48 50.05
CA ASP A 128 11.08 2.70 51.50
C ASP A 128 12.05 1.68 52.06
N GLY A 129 13.26 2.16 52.23
CA GLY A 129 14.26 1.47 53.02
C GLY A 129 13.90 1.59 54.50
N THR A 130 12.94 0.84 54.92
CA THR A 130 12.79 0.57 56.36
C THR A 130 13.62 -0.64 56.69
N ASP A 131 14.91 -0.48 56.65
CA ASP A 131 15.79 -1.26 57.47
C ASP A 131 15.83 -0.58 58.85
N LYS A 132 14.93 -0.97 59.64
CA LYS A 132 15.08 -0.77 61.09
C LYS A 132 15.82 -1.97 61.61
N ASP A 133 17.11 -1.82 61.67
CA ASP A 133 17.95 -2.59 62.57
C ASP A 133 17.43 -2.48 63.97
N LYS A 134 16.78 -3.51 64.39
CA LYS A 134 16.64 -3.79 65.82
C LYS A 134 17.94 -4.38 66.27
N LYS A 135 18.78 -3.54 66.77
CA LYS A 135 19.71 -3.95 67.83
C LYS A 135 18.96 -3.94 69.13
N GLU A 136 18.79 -5.09 69.69
CA GLU A 136 18.61 -5.28 71.11
C GLU A 136 19.77 -6.05 71.64
N SER A 137 20.34 -5.41 72.53
CA SER A 137 21.27 -5.94 73.55
C SER A 137 20.57 -6.85 74.56
#